data_94721abf8cb612208388478274152d29
#
_entry.id   94721abf8cb612208388478274152d29
#
_cell.length_a   1.000
_cell.length_b   1.000
_cell.length_c   1.000
_cell.angle_alpha   90.00
_cell.angle_beta   90.00
_cell.angle_gamma   90.00
#
_symmetry.space_group_name_H-M   'P 1'
#
loop_
_entity.id
_entity.type
_entity.pdbx_description
1 polymer ?
#
loop_
_entity_poly.entity_id
_entity_poly.type
_entity_poly.pdbx_seq_one_letter_code
_entity_poly.pdbx_strand_id
1 'polypeptide(L)' 'MSNRYAAYTKLKLDYPSKRVLRLTFDRPETYNSVDAETHTQLTNIWRDINDDPDINAIIVTGAGKAFSAGGDFELI' A
#
# COMPACT_ATOMS: atom_id res chain seq x y z
N MET A 1 -1.11 -2.71 -18.62
CA MET A 1 -0.97 -2.29 -17.22
C MET A 1 0.42 -1.70 -17.00
N SER A 2 0.52 -0.61 -16.27
CA SER A 2 1.78 0.05 -16.00
C SER A 2 2.63 -0.74 -15.01
N ASN A 3 3.96 -0.78 -15.24
CA ASN A 3 4.91 -1.36 -14.28
C ASN A 3 5.38 -0.34 -13.24
N ARG A 4 4.72 0.81 -13.19
CA ARG A 4 5.07 1.91 -12.30
C ARG A 4 5.20 1.49 -10.83
N TYR A 5 4.37 0.54 -10.40
CA TYR A 5 4.30 0.11 -9.00
C TYR A 5 5.04 -1.19 -8.71
N ALA A 6 5.85 -1.69 -9.64
CA ALA A 6 6.54 -2.97 -9.48
C ALA A 6 7.54 -3.00 -8.31
N ALA A 7 8.09 -1.84 -7.95
CA ALA A 7 9.05 -1.73 -6.84
C ALA A 7 8.40 -1.80 -5.45
N TYR A 8 7.08 -1.70 -5.37
CA TYR A 8 6.37 -1.67 -4.09
C TYR A 8 6.00 -3.09 -3.64
N THR A 9 7.02 -3.88 -3.31
CA THR A 9 6.89 -5.31 -3.03
C THR A 9 6.23 -5.62 -1.68
N LYS A 10 6.23 -4.67 -0.75
CA LYS A 10 5.61 -4.83 0.58
C LYS A 10 4.15 -4.41 0.63
N LEU A 11 3.66 -3.81 -0.44
CA LEU A 11 2.28 -3.37 -0.56
C LEU A 11 1.58 -4.22 -1.61
N LYS A 12 0.37 -4.64 -1.33
CA LYS A 12 -0.43 -5.37 -2.31
C LYS A 12 -1.24 -4.35 -3.10
N LEU A 13 -1.06 -4.34 -4.41
CA LEU A 13 -1.68 -3.35 -5.29
C LEU A 13 -2.48 -4.05 -6.36
N ASP A 14 -3.71 -3.59 -6.56
CA ASP A 14 -4.57 -4.08 -7.64
C ASP A 14 -5.52 -2.98 -8.10
N TYR A 15 -6.24 -3.26 -9.17
CA TYR A 15 -7.18 -2.32 -9.77
C TYR A 15 -8.59 -2.93 -9.73
N PRO A 16 -9.37 -2.65 -8.67
CA PRO A 16 -10.73 -3.20 -8.57
C PRO A 16 -11.69 -2.61 -9.61
N SER A 17 -11.34 -1.45 -10.14
CA SER A 17 -12.12 -0.77 -11.17
C SER A 17 -11.18 0.07 -12.02
N LYS A 18 -11.67 0.51 -13.17
CA LYS A 18 -10.89 1.37 -14.05
C LYS A 18 -10.51 2.66 -13.33
N ARG A 19 -9.23 3.04 -13.38
CA ARG A 19 -8.68 4.25 -12.81
C ARG A 19 -8.78 4.33 -11.28
N VAL A 20 -9.00 3.17 -10.64
CA VAL A 20 -9.00 3.05 -9.17
C VAL A 20 -7.91 2.08 -8.77
N LEU A 21 -6.97 2.55 -7.96
CA LEU A 21 -5.91 1.72 -7.40
C LEU A 21 -6.30 1.32 -5.97
N ARG A 22 -6.19 0.03 -5.66
CA ARG A 22 -6.38 -0.45 -4.30
C ARG A 22 -5.04 -0.86 -3.70
N LEU A 23 -4.71 -0.27 -2.56
CA LEU A 23 -3.53 -0.59 -1.77
C LEU A 23 -3.99 -1.37 -0.54
N THR A 24 -3.51 -2.60 -0.41
CA THR A 24 -3.87 -3.47 0.71
C THR A 24 -2.65 -3.73 1.57
N PHE A 25 -2.75 -3.47 2.87
CA PHE A 25 -1.75 -3.93 3.83
C PHE A 25 -1.95 -5.43 4.02
N ASP A 26 -0.94 -6.23 3.70
CA ASP A 26 -1.05 -7.68 3.63
C ASP A 26 -0.09 -8.38 4.61
N ARG A 27 -0.23 -8.04 5.89
CA ARG A 27 0.46 -8.73 7.00
C ARG A 27 -0.58 -9.06 8.09
N PRO A 28 -1.60 -9.88 7.76
CA PRO A 28 -2.68 -10.15 8.71
C PRO A 28 -2.21 -10.87 9.98
N GLU A 29 -1.11 -11.60 9.92
CA GLU A 29 -0.51 -12.27 11.07
C GLU A 29 -0.01 -11.33 12.16
N THR A 30 0.24 -10.05 11.80
CA THR A 30 0.65 -9.00 12.73
C THR A 30 -0.35 -7.84 12.72
N TYR A 31 -1.61 -8.10 12.33
CA TYR A 31 -2.66 -7.10 12.21
C TYR A 31 -2.23 -5.93 11.32
N ASN A 32 -1.50 -6.26 10.25
CA ASN A 32 -1.02 -5.30 9.25
C ASN A 32 -0.13 -4.19 9.84
N SER A 33 0.72 -4.57 10.80
CA SER A 33 1.73 -3.65 11.32
C SER A 33 2.73 -3.29 10.21
N VAL A 34 3.32 -2.10 10.32
CA VAL A 34 4.18 -1.52 9.28
C VAL A 34 5.63 -1.60 9.73
N ASP A 35 6.44 -2.39 9.04
CA ASP A 35 7.88 -2.42 9.25
C ASP A 35 8.58 -1.26 8.52
N ALA A 36 9.90 -1.14 8.71
CA ALA A 36 10.65 -0.01 8.15
C ALA A 36 10.60 0.01 6.62
N GLU A 37 10.69 -1.15 5.98
CA GLU A 37 10.67 -1.25 4.52
C GLU A 37 9.28 -0.89 3.98
N THR A 38 8.22 -1.40 4.61
CA THR A 38 6.85 -1.06 4.24
C THR A 38 6.59 0.43 4.42
N HIS A 39 7.09 1.02 5.52
CA HIS A 39 6.95 2.45 5.76
C HIS A 39 7.62 3.26 4.67
N THR A 40 8.82 2.88 4.25
CA THR A 40 9.53 3.55 3.17
C THR A 40 8.75 3.50 1.87
N GLN A 41 8.24 2.32 1.52
CA GLN A 41 7.44 2.16 0.32
C GLN A 41 6.15 2.97 0.39
N LEU A 42 5.49 2.94 1.55
CA LEU A 42 4.26 3.70 1.75
C LEU A 42 4.49 5.20 1.62
N THR A 43 5.61 5.69 2.12
CA THR A 43 5.98 7.10 2.02
C THR A 43 6.16 7.52 0.56
N ASN A 44 6.82 6.67 -0.24
CA ASN A 44 7.17 7.00 -1.61
C ASN A 44 6.02 6.82 -2.60
N ILE A 45 5.09 5.90 -2.33
CA ILE A 45 4.05 5.56 -3.30
C ILE A 45 3.11 6.74 -3.59
N TRP A 46 2.88 7.61 -2.62
CA TRP A 46 1.96 8.74 -2.80
C TRP A 46 2.43 9.69 -3.91
N ARG A 47 3.75 9.88 -4.04
CA ARG A 47 4.30 10.69 -5.11
C ARG A 47 4.03 10.05 -6.46
N ASP A 48 4.26 8.74 -6.58
CA ASP A 48 4.05 8.03 -7.83
C ASP A 48 2.57 8.03 -8.22
N ILE A 49 1.68 7.87 -7.24
CA ILE A 49 0.24 7.93 -7.49
C ILE A 49 -0.18 9.32 -7.94
N ASN A 50 0.34 10.35 -7.28
CA ASN A 50 0.01 11.73 -7.63
C ASN A 50 0.43 12.08 -9.05
N ASP A 51 1.54 11.48 -9.52
CA ASP A 51 2.07 11.72 -10.86
C ASP A 51 1.45 10.79 -11.91
N ASP A 52 0.58 9.87 -11.52
CA ASP A 52 0.00 8.88 -12.42
C ASP A 52 -1.32 9.38 -13.00
N PRO A 53 -1.36 9.73 -14.30
CA PRO A 53 -2.60 10.24 -14.92
C PRO A 53 -3.69 9.19 -15.06
N ASP A 54 -3.35 7.91 -14.88
CA ASP A 54 -4.31 6.82 -15.02
C ASP A 54 -5.08 6.52 -13.74
N ILE A 55 -4.74 7.18 -12.61
CA ILE A 55 -5.39 6.96 -11.33
C ILE A 55 -6.23 8.18 -10.94
N ASN A 56 -7.51 7.95 -10.67
CA ASN A 56 -8.45 8.98 -10.20
C ASN A 56 -8.75 8.85 -8.71
N ALA A 57 -8.70 7.63 -8.17
CA ALA A 57 -9.06 7.38 -6.78
C ALA A 57 -8.25 6.22 -6.22
N ILE A 58 -8.08 6.21 -4.91
CA ILE A 58 -7.33 5.18 -4.21
C ILE A 58 -8.17 4.62 -3.09
N ILE A 59 -8.20 3.29 -3.00
CA ILE A 59 -8.77 2.58 -1.86
C ILE A 59 -7.60 2.05 -1.04
N VAL A 60 -7.60 2.36 0.25
CA VAL A 60 -6.59 1.83 1.18
C VAL A 60 -7.30 0.93 2.17
N THR A 61 -6.86 -0.32 2.27
CA THR A 61 -7.51 -1.31 3.12
C THR A 61 -6.48 -2.26 3.74
N GLY A 62 -6.93 -3.12 4.64
CA GLY A 62 -6.08 -4.12 5.28
C GLY A 62 -6.64 -5.52 5.10
N ALA A 63 -5.75 -6.50 4.86
CA ALA A 63 -6.13 -7.89 4.78
C ALA A 63 -6.45 -8.44 6.18
N GLY A 64 -7.42 -9.36 6.27
CA GLY A 64 -7.79 -9.98 7.52
C GLY A 64 -8.66 -9.09 8.40
N LYS A 65 -8.44 -9.17 9.72
CA LYS A 65 -9.35 -8.58 10.72
C LYS A 65 -9.10 -7.10 11.00
N ALA A 66 -7.95 -6.56 10.63
CA ALA A 66 -7.57 -5.20 10.97
C ALA A 66 -7.13 -4.42 9.74
N PHE A 67 -7.35 -3.12 9.75
CA PHE A 67 -6.78 -2.23 8.75
C PHE A 67 -5.25 -2.19 8.89
N SER A 68 -4.78 -1.70 10.03
CA SER A 68 -3.36 -1.68 10.39
C SER A 68 -3.24 -1.47 11.90
N ALA A 69 -2.24 -2.10 12.51
CA ALA A 69 -1.90 -1.90 13.91
C ALA A 69 -0.91 -0.74 14.11
N GLY A 70 -0.48 -0.08 13.01
CA GLY A 70 0.51 1.00 13.08
C GLY A 70 1.93 0.48 12.91
N GLY A 71 2.91 1.30 13.30
CA GLY A 71 4.32 0.93 13.14
C GLY A 71 4.77 -0.17 14.08
N ASP A 72 5.75 -0.96 13.64
CA ASP A 72 6.42 -1.94 14.49
C ASP A 72 7.24 -1.25 15.58
N PHE A 73 7.57 -1.97 16.65
CA PHE A 73 8.45 -1.44 17.69
C PHE A 73 9.79 -0.97 17.13
N GLU A 74 10.34 -1.67 16.16
CA GLU A 74 11.61 -1.29 15.53
C GLU A 74 11.53 0.00 14.75
N LEU A 75 10.34 0.37 14.29
CA LEU A 75 10.10 1.61 13.58
C LEU A 75 10.00 2.79 14.54
N ILE A 76 9.47 2.54 15.73
CA ILE A 76 9.27 3.54 16.76
C ILE A 76 10.54 3.71 17.60
#